data_87c5b8a7f079772a753e309075df2611
#
_entry.id   87c5b8a7f079772a753e309075df2611
#
_cell.length_a   1.000
_cell.length_b   1.000
_cell.length_c   1.000
_cell.angle_alpha   90.00
_cell.angle_beta   90.00
_cell.angle_gamma   90.00
#
_symmetry.space_group_name_H-M   'P 1'
#
loop_
_entity.id
_entity.type
_entity.pdbx_description
1 polymer ?
#
loop_
_entity_poly.entity_id
_entity_poly.type
_entity_poly.pdbx_seq_one_letter_code
_entity_poly.pdbx_strand_id
1 'polypeptide(L)'
;LIVVVIIGILAAIAIPKFANTKQKAVVASMKSDLRNLVTAQEAYFSDNNTYATAIGATQAAGVVAFTPSSGNVMSAITTAGTGGAGGWSATVTNPAVTQAPTTCGIFVGAAAAPNAAVTQEGAPACW
;
A
#
# COMPACT_ATOMS: atom_id res chain seq x y z
N LEU A 1 -17.29 34.95 -27.43
CA LEU A 1 -16.01 35.51 -26.97
C LEU A 1 -15.87 35.39 -25.45
N ILE A 2 -16.81 35.88 -24.66
CA ILE A 2 -16.79 35.81 -23.18
C ILE A 2 -16.87 34.38 -22.69
N VAL A 3 -17.67 33.52 -23.30
CA VAL A 3 -17.85 32.11 -22.93
C VAL A 3 -16.53 31.33 -23.09
N VAL A 4 -15.78 31.55 -24.16
CA VAL A 4 -14.51 30.88 -24.44
C VAL A 4 -13.45 31.31 -23.42
N VAL A 5 -13.42 32.57 -23.03
CA VAL A 5 -12.50 33.08 -21.99
C VAL A 5 -12.80 32.45 -20.63
N ILE A 6 -14.09 32.34 -20.25
CA ILE A 6 -14.48 31.71 -18.98
C ILE A 6 -14.10 30.23 -18.95
N ILE A 7 -14.33 29.50 -20.03
CA ILE A 7 -13.95 28.09 -20.16
C ILE A 7 -12.42 27.93 -20.02
N GLY A 8 -11.65 28.83 -20.64
CA GLY A 8 -10.19 28.82 -20.53
C GLY A 8 -9.68 29.03 -19.10
N ILE A 9 -10.27 29.97 -18.36
CA ILE A 9 -9.91 30.24 -16.97
C ILE A 9 -10.29 29.05 -16.07
N LEU A 10 -11.47 28.48 -16.23
CA LEU A 10 -11.92 27.33 -15.46
C LEU A 10 -11.07 26.11 -15.74
N ALA A 11 -10.70 25.87 -16.99
CA ALA A 11 -9.81 24.77 -17.37
C ALA A 11 -8.42 24.89 -16.73
N ALA A 12 -7.86 26.09 -16.68
CA ALA A 12 -6.55 26.35 -16.08
C ALA A 12 -6.51 26.05 -14.56
N ILE A 13 -7.63 26.21 -13.86
CA ILE A 13 -7.75 25.93 -12.43
C ILE A 13 -8.06 24.46 -12.16
N ALA A 14 -8.86 23.81 -12.99
CA ALA A 14 -9.37 22.46 -12.76
C ALA A 14 -8.31 21.38 -12.99
N ILE A 15 -7.44 21.53 -13.98
CA ILE A 15 -6.48 20.49 -14.38
C ILE A 15 -5.45 20.17 -13.29
N PRO A 16 -4.73 21.15 -12.68
CA PRO A 16 -3.76 20.84 -11.62
C PRO A 16 -4.41 20.23 -10.37
N LYS A 17 -5.58 20.72 -9.99
CA LYS A 17 -6.30 20.24 -8.81
C LYS A 17 -6.79 18.81 -8.98
N PHE A 18 -7.22 18.46 -10.18
CA PHE A 18 -7.66 17.10 -10.50
C PHE A 18 -6.50 16.09 -10.46
N ALA A 19 -5.32 16.45 -10.96
CA ALA A 19 -4.12 15.60 -10.90
C ALA A 19 -3.72 15.29 -9.45
N ASN A 20 -3.72 16.29 -8.56
CA ASN A 20 -3.43 16.10 -7.13
C ASN A 20 -4.47 15.19 -6.45
N THR A 21 -5.75 15.35 -6.77
CA THR A 21 -6.83 14.52 -6.25
C THR A 21 -6.66 13.05 -6.69
N LYS A 22 -6.26 12.83 -7.94
CA LYS A 22 -5.98 11.49 -8.47
C LYS A 22 -4.83 10.82 -7.72
N GLN A 23 -3.74 11.52 -7.45
CA GLN A 23 -2.61 10.97 -6.67
C GLN A 23 -3.04 10.61 -5.25
N LYS A 24 -3.82 11.45 -4.59
CA LYS A 24 -4.38 11.14 -3.26
C LYS A 24 -5.25 9.89 -3.27
N ALA A 25 -6.04 9.69 -4.31
CA ALA A 25 -6.87 8.49 -4.47
C ALA A 25 -6.00 7.24 -4.65
N VAL A 26 -4.91 7.32 -5.40
CA VAL A 26 -3.95 6.22 -5.56
C VAL A 26 -3.27 5.89 -4.23
N VAL A 27 -2.82 6.89 -3.48
CA VAL A 27 -2.25 6.70 -2.14
C VAL A 27 -3.26 6.04 -1.20
N ALA A 28 -4.52 6.42 -1.25
CA ALA A 28 -5.58 5.77 -0.47
C ALA A 28 -5.76 4.30 -0.86
N SER A 29 -5.65 3.96 -2.16
CA SER A 29 -5.68 2.57 -2.61
C SER A 29 -4.49 1.75 -2.11
N MET A 30 -3.31 2.36 -2.03
CA MET A 30 -2.11 1.73 -1.46
C MET A 30 -2.30 1.39 0.01
N LYS A 31 -2.86 2.31 0.81
CA LYS A 31 -3.22 2.04 2.21
C LYS A 31 -4.26 0.94 2.35
N SER A 32 -5.27 0.94 1.48
CA SER A 32 -6.31 -0.10 1.46
C SER A 32 -5.71 -1.48 1.15
N ASP A 33 -4.79 -1.56 0.19
CA ASP A 33 -4.09 -2.81 -0.11
C ASP A 33 -3.31 -3.35 1.10
N LEU A 34 -2.63 -2.48 1.85
CA LEU A 34 -1.91 -2.90 3.06
C LEU A 34 -2.87 -3.43 4.14
N ARG A 35 -4.03 -2.80 4.33
CA ARG A 35 -5.05 -3.31 5.26
C ARG A 35 -5.62 -4.65 4.82
N ASN A 36 -5.87 -4.83 3.53
CA ASN A 36 -6.34 -6.10 2.98
C ASN A 36 -5.28 -7.19 3.11
N LEU A 37 -4.00 -6.83 2.97
CA LEU A 37 -2.89 -7.75 3.20
C LEU A 37 -2.84 -8.25 4.65
N VAL A 38 -3.17 -7.40 5.63
CA VAL A 38 -3.29 -7.83 7.04
C VAL A 38 -4.28 -8.99 7.16
N THR A 39 -5.46 -8.85 6.58
CA THR A 39 -6.49 -9.92 6.60
C THR A 39 -5.99 -11.18 5.91
N ALA A 40 -5.34 -11.05 4.77
CA ALA A 40 -4.79 -12.20 4.03
C ALA A 40 -3.68 -12.90 4.81
N GLN A 41 -2.78 -12.15 5.45
CA GLN A 41 -1.71 -12.70 6.28
C GLN A 41 -2.22 -13.40 7.53
N GLU A 42 -3.26 -12.88 8.17
CA GLU A 42 -3.88 -13.56 9.32
C GLU A 42 -4.53 -14.88 8.90
N ALA A 43 -5.18 -14.92 7.75
CA ALA A 43 -5.71 -16.17 7.20
C ALA A 43 -4.59 -17.17 6.89
N TYR A 44 -3.50 -16.71 6.28
CA TYR A 44 -2.33 -17.55 6.01
C TYR A 44 -1.70 -18.08 7.30
N PHE A 45 -1.56 -17.22 8.32
CA PHE A 45 -1.03 -17.61 9.63
C PHE A 45 -1.89 -18.67 10.32
N SER A 46 -3.20 -18.56 10.22
CA SER A 46 -4.15 -19.55 10.77
C SER A 46 -3.91 -20.94 10.19
N ASP A 47 -3.55 -21.03 8.92
CA ASP A 47 -3.32 -22.31 8.24
C ASP A 47 -1.89 -22.85 8.43
N ASN A 48 -0.90 -21.96 8.55
CA ASN A 48 0.52 -22.32 8.47
C ASN A 48 1.33 -22.04 9.75
N ASN A 49 0.77 -21.32 10.73
CA ASN A 49 1.42 -20.84 11.95
C ASN A 49 2.66 -19.95 11.72
N THR A 50 2.80 -19.41 10.51
CA THR A 50 3.83 -18.46 10.11
C THR A 50 3.24 -17.44 9.16
N TYR A 51 3.88 -16.29 9.00
CA TYR A 51 3.51 -15.32 7.97
C TYR A 51 4.20 -15.63 6.64
N ALA A 52 3.55 -15.31 5.53
CA ALA A 52 4.12 -15.46 4.20
C ALA A 52 5.17 -14.38 3.93
N THR A 53 6.16 -14.71 3.11
CA THR A 53 7.24 -13.81 2.69
C THR A 53 7.02 -13.19 1.32
N ALA A 54 6.00 -13.65 0.60
CA ALA A 54 5.64 -13.18 -0.74
C ALA A 54 4.13 -13.18 -0.95
N ILE A 55 3.67 -12.44 -1.94
CA ILE A 55 2.29 -12.45 -2.41
C ILE A 55 2.18 -13.17 -3.76
N GLY A 56 1.02 -13.73 -4.04
CA GLY A 56 0.74 -14.40 -5.31
C GLY A 56 -0.76 -14.51 -5.58
N ALA A 57 -1.12 -14.93 -6.79
CA ALA A 57 -2.52 -15.13 -7.16
C ALA A 57 -3.18 -16.29 -6.40
N THR A 58 -2.39 -17.28 -5.98
CA THR A 58 -2.82 -18.47 -5.23
C THR A 58 -1.92 -18.69 -4.04
N GLN A 59 -2.49 -19.25 -2.98
CA GLN A 59 -1.72 -19.59 -1.78
C GLN A 59 -0.80 -20.77 -2.04
N ALA A 60 0.45 -20.64 -1.58
CA ALA A 60 1.48 -21.68 -1.64
C ALA A 60 2.41 -21.55 -0.43
N ALA A 61 3.40 -22.45 -0.30
CA ALA A 61 4.39 -22.36 0.76
C ALA A 61 5.16 -21.02 0.69
N GLY A 62 5.04 -20.21 1.73
CA GLY A 62 5.65 -18.88 1.80
C GLY A 62 4.95 -17.80 0.98
N VAL A 63 3.85 -18.12 0.31
CA VAL A 63 3.10 -17.19 -0.57
C VAL A 63 1.66 -17.06 -0.08
N VAL A 64 1.25 -15.86 0.29
CA VAL A 64 -0.14 -15.55 0.61
C VAL A 64 -0.91 -15.16 -0.65
N ALA A 65 -2.15 -15.66 -0.77
CA ALA A 65 -3.04 -15.29 -1.86
C ALA A 65 -3.49 -13.83 -1.70
N PHE A 66 -2.88 -12.95 -2.47
CA PHE A 66 -3.19 -11.52 -2.46
C PHE A 66 -2.80 -10.88 -3.81
N THR A 67 -3.69 -10.08 -4.34
CA THR A 67 -3.45 -9.30 -5.57
C THR A 67 -3.62 -7.82 -5.25
N PRO A 68 -2.57 -7.00 -5.40
CA PRO A 68 -2.67 -5.56 -5.21
C PRO A 68 -3.64 -4.91 -6.21
N SER A 69 -4.16 -3.75 -5.84
CA SER A 69 -4.93 -2.91 -6.76
C SER A 69 -4.11 -2.53 -8.00
N SER A 70 -4.79 -2.26 -9.10
CA SER A 70 -4.15 -1.94 -10.38
C SER A 70 -3.08 -0.83 -10.24
N GLY A 71 -1.90 -1.12 -10.74
CA GLY A 71 -0.74 -0.22 -10.70
C GLY A 71 0.04 -0.22 -9.38
N ASN A 72 -0.51 -0.76 -8.30
CA ASN A 72 0.22 -0.87 -7.04
C ASN A 72 1.24 -2.01 -7.09
N VAL A 73 2.45 -1.73 -6.63
CA VAL A 73 3.56 -2.68 -6.58
C VAL A 73 3.92 -2.92 -5.12
N MET A 74 3.73 -4.16 -4.66
CA MET A 74 4.06 -4.58 -3.31
C MET A 74 5.52 -5.05 -3.25
N SER A 75 6.25 -4.63 -2.23
CA SER A 75 7.58 -5.18 -1.95
C SER A 75 7.48 -6.62 -1.43
N ALA A 76 8.60 -7.31 -1.42
CA ALA A 76 8.70 -8.57 -0.67
C ALA A 76 8.35 -8.33 0.80
N ILE A 77 7.65 -9.28 1.40
CA ILE A 77 7.27 -9.21 2.80
C ILE A 77 8.47 -9.63 3.65
N THR A 78 8.82 -8.82 4.63
CA THR A 78 9.85 -9.15 5.63
C THR A 78 9.17 -9.70 6.87
N THR A 79 9.55 -10.92 7.28
CA THR A 79 9.01 -11.55 8.49
C THR A 79 9.97 -11.42 9.66
N ALA A 80 9.45 -11.51 10.88
CA ALA A 80 10.20 -11.45 12.12
C ALA A 80 9.87 -12.62 13.05
N GLY A 81 10.75 -12.89 14.01
CA GLY A 81 10.57 -13.97 14.96
C GLY A 81 11.01 -15.32 14.41
N THR A 82 10.97 -16.35 15.27
CA THR A 82 11.38 -17.71 14.91
C THR A 82 10.48 -18.27 13.83
N GLY A 83 11.07 -18.63 12.69
CA GLY A 83 10.33 -19.19 11.55
C GLY A 83 9.33 -18.22 10.89
N GLY A 84 9.46 -16.91 11.16
CA GLY A 84 8.55 -15.92 10.60
C GLY A 84 7.20 -15.80 11.31
N ALA A 85 7.09 -16.32 12.54
CA ALA A 85 5.85 -16.33 13.31
C ALA A 85 5.66 -15.07 14.19
N GLY A 86 6.68 -14.23 14.34
CA GLY A 86 6.64 -13.08 15.24
C GLY A 86 5.98 -11.82 14.65
N GLY A 87 5.87 -11.71 13.35
CA GLY A 87 5.30 -10.55 12.67
C GLY A 87 5.81 -10.40 11.25
N TRP A 88 5.38 -9.33 10.59
CA TRP A 88 5.77 -9.03 9.21
C TRP A 88 5.67 -7.54 8.90
N SER A 89 6.37 -7.09 7.90
CA SER A 89 6.27 -5.74 7.35
C SER A 89 6.28 -5.76 5.82
N ALA A 90 5.67 -4.78 5.21
CA ALA A 90 5.64 -4.62 3.76
C ALA A 90 5.50 -3.16 3.37
N THR A 91 5.91 -2.84 2.16
CA THR A 91 5.69 -1.52 1.55
C THR A 91 5.02 -1.66 0.19
N VAL A 92 4.34 -0.62 -0.24
CA VAL A 92 3.69 -0.54 -1.53
C VAL A 92 3.99 0.80 -2.19
N THR A 93 4.23 0.78 -3.49
CA THR A 93 4.44 1.95 -4.32
C THR A 93 3.52 1.90 -5.53
N ASN A 94 3.36 3.04 -6.21
CA ASN A 94 2.64 3.09 -7.49
C ASN A 94 3.35 4.12 -8.40
N PRO A 95 3.73 3.75 -9.62
CA PRO A 95 4.40 4.66 -10.55
C PRO A 95 3.61 5.92 -10.92
N ALA A 96 2.28 5.89 -10.77
CA ALA A 96 1.43 7.06 -11.00
C ALA A 96 1.57 8.14 -9.91
N VAL A 97 2.15 7.80 -8.75
CA VAL A 97 2.40 8.74 -7.65
C VAL A 97 3.80 9.30 -7.78
N THR A 98 3.91 10.54 -8.20
CA THR A 98 5.18 11.23 -8.46
C THR A 98 5.54 12.28 -7.40
N GLN A 99 4.60 12.62 -6.52
CA GLN A 99 4.78 13.57 -5.43
C GLN A 99 4.61 12.90 -4.08
N ALA A 100 5.42 13.30 -3.10
CA ALA A 100 5.33 12.76 -1.75
C ALA A 100 3.93 12.96 -1.14
N PRO A 101 3.40 11.97 -0.42
CA PRO A 101 4.00 10.67 -0.10
C PRO A 101 3.95 9.70 -1.30
N THR A 102 5.05 8.99 -1.57
CA THR A 102 5.18 8.08 -2.72
C THR A 102 5.16 6.60 -2.32
N THR A 103 5.41 6.31 -1.06
CA THR A 103 5.49 4.95 -0.52
C THR A 103 4.60 4.83 0.70
N CYS A 104 3.87 3.74 0.81
CA CYS A 104 3.12 3.39 2.01
C CYS A 104 3.65 2.09 2.59
N GLY A 105 3.60 1.93 3.90
CA GLY A 105 4.07 0.74 4.57
C GLY A 105 3.26 0.40 5.81
N ILE A 106 3.44 -0.82 6.29
CA ILE A 106 2.79 -1.37 7.47
C ILE A 106 3.73 -2.35 8.16
N PHE A 107 3.59 -2.50 9.46
CA PHE A 107 4.18 -3.61 10.21
C PHE A 107 3.16 -4.22 11.18
N VAL A 108 3.35 -5.47 11.50
CA VAL A 108 2.53 -6.24 12.44
C VAL A 108 3.45 -7.04 13.36
N GLY A 109 3.14 -7.06 14.65
CA GLY A 109 3.89 -7.82 15.62
C GLY A 109 5.30 -7.31 15.85
N ALA A 110 6.25 -8.23 15.98
CA ALA A 110 7.65 -7.93 16.28
C ALA A 110 8.48 -7.44 15.08
N ALA A 111 7.88 -7.29 13.92
CA ALA A 111 8.57 -6.77 12.75
C ALA A 111 8.97 -5.31 12.92
N ALA A 112 10.12 -4.94 12.39
CA ALA A 112 10.53 -3.53 12.37
C ALA A 112 9.65 -2.72 11.42
N ALA A 113 9.31 -1.49 11.81
CA ALA A 113 8.60 -0.57 10.93
C ALA A 113 9.46 -0.26 9.68
N PRO A 114 8.88 -0.28 8.49
CA PRO A 114 9.61 -0.04 7.24
C PRO A 114 10.13 1.40 7.11
N ASN A 115 9.54 2.32 7.86
CA ASN A 115 9.95 3.73 7.90
C ASN A 115 9.51 4.36 9.22
N ALA A 116 10.18 5.42 9.66
CA ALA A 116 9.85 6.15 10.87
C ALA A 116 8.44 6.77 10.87
N ALA A 117 7.85 6.98 9.70
CA ALA A 117 6.47 7.45 9.57
C ALA A 117 5.43 6.41 9.99
N VAL A 118 5.80 5.11 9.99
CA VAL A 118 4.91 4.02 10.39
C VAL A 118 5.09 3.77 11.88
N THR A 119 4.27 4.38 12.69
CA THR A 119 4.43 4.42 14.15
C THR A 119 3.52 3.47 14.90
N GLN A 120 2.47 2.96 14.26
CA GLN A 120 1.47 2.11 14.90
C GLN A 120 1.35 0.76 14.18
N GLU A 121 1.37 -0.30 14.97
CA GLU A 121 1.15 -1.65 14.47
C GLU A 121 -0.21 -1.78 13.77
N GLY A 122 -0.23 -2.40 12.60
CA GLY A 122 -1.45 -2.66 11.84
C GLY A 122 -2.06 -1.44 11.16
N ALA A 123 -1.47 -0.25 11.32
CA ALA A 123 -1.93 0.99 10.71
C ALA A 123 -0.98 1.43 9.60
N PRO A 124 -1.38 1.39 8.31
CA PRO A 124 -0.54 1.85 7.23
C PRO A 124 -0.29 3.36 7.31
N ALA A 125 0.93 3.76 7.01
CA ALA A 125 1.31 5.16 6.86
C ALA A 125 2.16 5.35 5.61
N CYS A 126 2.21 6.57 5.10
CA CYS A 126 2.91 6.90 3.87
C CYS A 126 3.91 8.03 4.08
N TRP A 127 4.98 8.03 3.27
CA TRP A 127 6.06 9.04 3.32
C TRP A 127 6.59 9.37 1.94
#